data_c358a68ccf4fbcb22196f9be014e3a7b
#
_entry.id   c358a68ccf4fbcb22196f9be014e3a7b
#
_cell.length_a   1.000
_cell.length_b   1.000
_cell.length_c   1.000
_cell.angle_alpha   90.00
_cell.angle_beta   90.00
_cell.angle_gamma   90.00
#
_symmetry.space_group_name_H-M   'P 1'
#
loop_
_entity.id
_entity.type
_entity.pdbx_description
1 polymer ?
#
loop_
_entity_poly.entity_id
_entity_poly.type
_entity_poly.pdbx_seq_one_letter_code
_entity_poly.pdbx_strand_id
1 'polypeptide(L)'
;MSRKADVGGVFHALGDPTRRLILEKLSERPMSVSSLASPLGITLAAVVQHVQVLEDNGLVRTEKVGRVRTCQIDPAGLALAARWISDRRTFWERRLDRLGNILSDLE
;
A
#
# COMPACT_ATOMS: atom_id res chain seq x y z
N MET A 1 -2.39 12.55 17.12
CA MET A 1 -3.45 12.63 16.09
C MET A 1 -3.10 11.75 14.92
N SER A 2 -3.90 10.75 14.66
CA SER A 2 -3.74 9.95 13.47
C SER A 2 -4.16 10.77 12.26
N ARG A 3 -3.30 10.88 11.26
CA ARG A 3 -3.66 11.49 9.99
C ARG A 3 -4.67 10.60 9.29
N LYS A 4 -5.71 11.21 8.77
CA LYS A 4 -6.62 10.52 7.88
C LYS A 4 -5.84 10.17 6.60
N ALA A 5 -5.81 8.89 6.23
CA ALA A 5 -5.13 8.46 5.03
C ALA A 5 -5.75 9.11 3.79
N ASP A 6 -4.91 9.60 2.88
CA ASP A 6 -5.34 10.07 1.58
C ASP A 6 -4.64 9.28 0.46
N VAL A 7 -5.21 9.27 -0.71
CA VAL A 7 -4.72 8.43 -1.81
C VAL A 7 -3.31 8.84 -2.26
N GLY A 8 -2.98 10.13 -2.22
CA GLY A 8 -1.65 10.62 -2.59
C GLY A 8 -0.58 10.06 -1.68
N GLY A 9 -0.82 10.09 -0.36
CA GLY A 9 0.09 9.51 0.63
C GLY A 9 0.24 8.02 0.46
N VAL A 10 -0.85 7.31 0.15
CA VAL A 10 -0.80 5.86 -0.11
C VAL A 10 0.11 5.56 -1.30
N PHE A 11 -0.05 6.24 -2.42
CA PHE A 11 0.80 6.02 -3.59
C PHE A 11 2.25 6.40 -3.32
N HIS A 12 2.49 7.46 -2.57
CA HIS A 12 3.84 7.82 -2.16
C HIS A 12 4.50 6.68 -1.37
N ALA A 13 3.80 6.14 -0.39
CA ALA A 13 4.31 5.03 0.41
C ALA A 13 4.57 3.80 -0.46
N LEU A 14 3.68 3.48 -1.39
CA LEU A 14 3.82 2.34 -2.30
C LEU A 14 4.89 2.56 -3.37
N GLY A 15 5.39 3.76 -3.54
CA GLY A 15 6.41 4.09 -4.52
C GLY A 15 7.80 3.55 -4.20
N ASP A 16 8.04 3.12 -2.96
CA ASP A 16 9.33 2.57 -2.55
C ASP A 16 9.33 1.04 -2.59
N PRO A 17 10.31 0.40 -3.26
CA PRO A 17 10.33 -1.06 -3.37
C PRO A 17 10.48 -1.78 -2.03
N THR A 18 11.25 -1.22 -1.09
CA THR A 18 11.42 -1.82 0.24
C THR A 18 10.10 -1.81 1.01
N ARG A 19 9.35 -0.72 0.95
CA ARG A 19 8.05 -0.65 1.60
C ARG A 19 7.06 -1.66 1.00
N ARG A 20 7.09 -1.86 -0.32
CA ARG A 20 6.26 -2.90 -0.95
C ARG A 20 6.64 -4.30 -0.48
N LEU A 21 7.94 -4.58 -0.31
CA LEU A 21 8.39 -5.86 0.23
C LEU A 21 7.91 -6.08 1.67
N ILE A 22 7.92 -5.03 2.49
CA ILE A 22 7.37 -5.11 3.86
C ILE A 22 5.89 -5.50 3.80
N LEU A 23 5.11 -4.85 2.94
CA LEU A 23 3.70 -5.17 2.79
C LEU A 23 3.48 -6.61 2.31
N GLU A 24 4.30 -7.10 1.39
CA GLU A 24 4.23 -8.48 0.93
C GLU A 24 4.47 -9.46 2.07
N LYS A 25 5.48 -9.19 2.91
CA LYS A 25 5.76 -10.03 4.09
C LYS A 25 4.61 -10.01 5.08
N LEU A 26 4.06 -8.83 5.36
CA LEU A 26 2.94 -8.68 6.29
C LEU A 26 1.63 -9.25 5.74
N SER A 27 1.51 -9.39 4.41
CA SER A 27 0.36 -10.04 3.79
C SER A 27 0.29 -11.53 4.13
N GLU A 28 1.43 -12.15 4.41
CA GLU A 28 1.49 -13.55 4.81
C GLU A 28 1.07 -13.72 6.27
N ARG A 29 1.55 -12.82 7.16
CA ARG A 29 1.24 -12.86 8.59
C ARG A 29 1.75 -11.57 9.26
N PRO A 30 1.20 -11.22 10.43
CA PRO A 30 1.81 -10.16 11.24
C PRO A 30 3.23 -10.53 11.65
N MET A 31 4.11 -9.54 11.71
CA MET A 31 5.51 -9.73 12.09
C MET A 31 5.96 -8.58 12.99
N SER A 32 6.92 -8.88 13.86
CA SER A 32 7.55 -7.82 14.64
C SER A 32 8.46 -6.97 13.75
N VAL A 33 8.68 -5.72 14.17
CA VAL A 33 9.59 -4.81 13.46
C VAL A 33 10.98 -5.44 13.34
N SER A 34 11.48 -6.04 14.42
CA SER A 34 12.80 -6.67 14.42
C SER A 34 12.88 -7.87 13.46
N SER A 35 11.79 -8.61 13.29
CA SER A 35 11.76 -9.78 12.40
C SER A 35 11.80 -9.41 10.92
N LEU A 36 11.47 -8.18 10.57
CA LEU A 36 11.47 -7.71 9.18
C LEU A 36 12.88 -7.39 8.67
N ALA A 37 13.80 -7.03 9.53
CA ALA A 37 15.13 -6.55 9.14
C ALA A 37 15.93 -7.61 8.39
N SER A 38 16.05 -8.82 8.95
CA SER A 38 16.86 -9.90 8.39
C SER A 38 16.42 -10.34 7.00
N PRO A 39 15.15 -10.70 6.77
CA PRO A 39 14.69 -11.11 5.44
C PRO A 39 14.86 -10.04 4.37
N LEU A 40 14.81 -8.77 4.75
CA LEU A 40 14.92 -7.65 3.80
C LEU A 40 16.37 -7.20 3.59
N GLY A 41 17.30 -7.68 4.43
CA GLY A 41 18.70 -7.30 4.33
C GLY A 41 18.95 -5.82 4.65
N ILE A 42 18.16 -5.23 5.54
CA ILE A 42 18.29 -3.83 5.93
C ILE A 42 18.43 -3.71 7.45
N THR A 43 18.80 -2.53 7.91
CA THR A 43 18.95 -2.27 9.34
C THR A 43 17.60 -2.15 10.03
N LEU A 44 17.59 -2.39 11.34
CA LEU A 44 16.41 -2.16 12.15
C LEU A 44 15.92 -0.71 12.06
N ALA A 45 16.85 0.25 12.07
CA ALA A 45 16.51 1.67 11.94
C ALA A 45 15.79 1.96 10.62
N ALA A 46 16.22 1.34 9.52
CA ALA A 46 15.57 1.48 8.23
C ALA A 46 14.15 0.87 8.24
N VAL A 47 13.98 -0.30 8.87
CA VAL A 47 12.66 -0.90 9.04
C VAL A 47 11.72 0.03 9.78
N VAL A 48 12.17 0.60 10.90
CA VAL A 48 11.38 1.53 11.71
C VAL A 48 10.90 2.72 10.87
N GLN A 49 11.80 3.30 10.05
CA GLN A 49 11.44 4.43 9.19
C GLN A 49 10.42 4.05 8.14
N HIS A 50 10.59 2.93 7.47
CA HIS A 50 9.64 2.46 6.45
C HIS A 50 8.28 2.11 7.05
N VAL A 51 8.27 1.44 8.18
CA VAL A 51 7.02 1.10 8.88
C VAL A 51 6.29 2.36 9.31
N GLN A 52 7.01 3.39 9.77
CA GLN A 52 6.39 4.66 10.16
C GLN A 52 5.69 5.32 8.97
N VAL A 53 6.32 5.35 7.79
CA VAL A 53 5.71 5.88 6.58
C VAL A 53 4.44 5.09 6.21
N LEU A 54 4.52 3.76 6.28
CA LEU A 54 3.37 2.89 6.00
C LEU A 54 2.23 3.12 6.98
N GLU A 55 2.55 3.26 8.26
CA GLU A 55 1.53 3.51 9.30
C GLU A 55 0.88 4.88 9.13
N ASP A 56 1.68 5.91 8.85
CA ASP A 56 1.17 7.27 8.64
C ASP A 56 0.21 7.36 7.45
N ASN A 57 0.31 6.44 6.52
CA ASN A 57 -0.51 6.42 5.31
C ASN A 57 -1.57 5.31 5.31
N GLY A 58 -1.86 4.74 6.47
CA GLY A 58 -2.96 3.79 6.62
C GLY A 58 -2.74 2.43 5.97
N LEU A 59 -1.48 2.04 5.74
CA LEU A 59 -1.15 0.75 5.10
C LEU A 59 -0.77 -0.32 6.11
N VAL A 60 -0.32 0.09 7.29
CA VAL A 60 0.13 -0.79 8.36
C VAL A 60 -0.39 -0.25 9.69
N ARG A 61 -0.73 -1.15 10.60
CA ARG A 61 -0.98 -0.83 12.01
C ARG A 61 0.10 -1.49 12.84
N THR A 62 0.57 -0.79 13.87
CA THR A 62 1.52 -1.36 14.82
C THR A 62 0.90 -1.41 16.21
N GLU A 63 1.26 -2.43 16.95
CA GLU A 63 0.84 -2.60 18.33
C GLU A 63 2.05 -3.03 19.15
N LYS A 64 2.27 -2.33 20.26
CA LYS A 64 3.36 -2.68 21.18
C LYS A 64 2.81 -3.53 22.31
N VAL A 65 3.31 -4.76 22.40
CA VAL A 65 2.98 -5.68 23.50
C VAL A 65 4.27 -5.99 24.25
N GLY A 66 4.41 -5.50 25.46
CA GLY A 66 5.66 -5.57 26.21
C GLY A 66 6.77 -4.79 25.48
N ARG A 67 7.84 -5.47 25.12
CA ARG A 67 8.97 -4.88 24.39
C ARG A 67 8.91 -5.09 22.89
N VAL A 68 7.86 -5.77 22.42
CA VAL A 68 7.75 -6.17 21.02
C VAL A 68 6.73 -5.28 20.32
N ARG A 69 7.14 -4.65 19.20
CA ARG A 69 6.24 -3.93 18.32
C ARG A 69 5.89 -4.84 17.15
N THR A 70 4.63 -5.21 17.05
CA THR A 70 4.11 -6.07 15.98
C THR A 70 3.42 -5.22 14.93
N CYS A 71 3.71 -5.53 13.67
CA CYS A 71 3.12 -4.88 12.50
C CYS A 71 2.12 -5.81 11.83
N GLN A 72 1.03 -5.23 11.34
CA GLN A 72 0.04 -5.96 10.54
C GLN A 72 -0.53 -5.04 9.47
N ILE A 73 -1.06 -5.62 8.42
CA ILE A 73 -1.69 -4.85 7.34
C ILE A 73 -2.90 -4.09 7.87
N ASP A 74 -2.99 -2.83 7.50
CA ASP A 74 -4.21 -2.05 7.65
C ASP A 74 -4.86 -1.98 6.26
N PRO A 75 -6.07 -2.52 6.08
CA PRO A 75 -6.70 -2.54 4.76
C PRO A 75 -7.16 -1.17 4.27
N ALA A 76 -7.23 -0.16 5.14
CA ALA A 76 -7.80 1.14 4.79
C ALA A 76 -7.05 1.83 3.65
N GLY A 77 -5.71 1.85 3.70
CA GLY A 77 -4.90 2.51 2.68
C GLY A 77 -4.99 1.82 1.32
N LEU A 78 -4.92 0.48 1.32
CA LEU A 78 -5.05 -0.29 0.08
C LEU A 78 -6.44 -0.13 -0.54
N ALA A 79 -7.48 -0.05 0.30
CA ALA A 79 -8.85 0.19 -0.18
C ALA A 79 -8.98 1.55 -0.87
N LEU A 80 -8.33 2.59 -0.36
CA LEU A 80 -8.30 3.90 -1.00
C LEU A 80 -7.64 3.85 -2.38
N ALA A 81 -6.49 3.19 -2.47
CA ALA A 81 -5.76 3.03 -3.73
C ALA A 81 -6.59 2.22 -4.73
N ALA A 82 -7.17 1.12 -4.28
CA ALA A 82 -8.00 0.26 -5.13
C ALA A 82 -9.21 1.01 -5.68
N ARG A 83 -9.88 1.81 -4.86
CA ARG A 83 -11.02 2.63 -5.29
C ARG A 83 -10.60 3.66 -6.33
N TRP A 84 -9.50 4.36 -6.09
CA TRP A 84 -8.99 5.33 -7.05
C TRP A 84 -8.69 4.69 -8.40
N ILE A 85 -8.00 3.55 -8.39
CA ILE A 85 -7.66 2.80 -9.60
C ILE A 85 -8.92 2.31 -10.31
N SER A 86 -9.87 1.75 -9.54
CA SER A 86 -11.13 1.25 -10.08
C SER A 86 -11.93 2.36 -10.78
N ASP A 87 -12.01 3.54 -10.18
CA ASP A 87 -12.71 4.69 -10.77
C ASP A 87 -12.06 5.11 -12.09
N ARG A 88 -10.73 5.12 -12.15
CA ARG A 88 -10.00 5.46 -13.39
C ARG A 88 -10.14 4.38 -14.43
N ARG A 89 -10.10 3.11 -14.02
CA ARG A 89 -10.27 1.98 -14.93
C ARG A 89 -11.64 2.01 -15.61
N THR A 90 -12.69 2.24 -14.86
CA THR A 90 -14.06 2.33 -15.41
C THR A 90 -14.15 3.47 -16.43
N PHE A 91 -13.58 4.62 -16.12
CA PHE A 91 -13.54 5.76 -17.03
C PHE A 91 -12.81 5.42 -18.34
N TRP A 92 -11.63 4.80 -18.24
CA TRP A 92 -10.83 4.41 -19.40
C TRP A 92 -11.51 3.31 -20.23
N GLU A 93 -12.14 2.33 -19.57
CA GLU A 93 -12.86 1.27 -20.25
C GLU A 93 -14.01 1.84 -21.09
N ARG A 94 -14.78 2.78 -20.55
CA ARG A 94 -15.85 3.44 -21.29
C ARG A 94 -15.33 4.20 -22.50
N ARG A 95 -14.21 4.86 -22.36
CA ARG A 95 -13.60 5.59 -23.49
C ARG A 95 -13.10 4.64 -24.56
N LEU A 96 -12.51 3.53 -24.19
CA LEU A 96 -12.03 2.51 -25.11
C LEU A 96 -13.19 1.83 -25.82
N ASP A 97 -14.29 1.55 -25.12
CA ASP A 97 -15.51 1.00 -25.73
C ASP A 97 -16.09 1.96 -26.76
N ARG A 98 -16.15 3.25 -26.43
CA ARG A 98 -16.63 4.28 -27.35
C ARG A 98 -15.75 4.37 -28.60
N LEU A 99 -14.44 4.32 -28.43
CA LEU A 99 -13.51 4.31 -29.56
C LEU A 99 -13.70 3.04 -30.42
N GLY A 100 -13.85 1.89 -29.78
CA GLY A 100 -14.12 0.63 -30.47
C GLY A 100 -15.38 0.70 -31.31
N ASN A 101 -16.45 1.28 -30.78
CA ASN A 101 -17.71 1.46 -31.52
C ASN A 101 -17.52 2.38 -32.73
N ILE A 102 -16.76 3.48 -32.58
CA ILE A 102 -16.48 4.39 -33.67
C ILE A 102 -15.69 3.67 -34.78
N LEU A 103 -14.69 2.89 -34.41
CA LEU A 103 -13.90 2.13 -35.36
C LEU A 103 -14.72 1.06 -36.08
N SER A 104 -15.65 0.42 -35.38
CA SER A 104 -16.56 -0.56 -35.98
C SER A 104 -17.49 0.09 -37.01
N ASP A 105 -17.98 1.30 -36.72
CA ASP A 105 -18.86 2.04 -37.63
C ASP A 105 -18.17 2.50 -38.91
N LEU A 106 -16.83 2.55 -38.91
CA LEU A 106 -16.04 2.93 -40.06
C LEU A 106 -15.75 1.76 -41.01
N GLU A 107 -16.05 0.53 -40.62
CA GLU A 107 -15.86 -0.66 -41.46
C GLU A 107 -17.01 -0.86 -42.47
#